data_61650851ffdda93688e05fc5c89658fb
#
_entry.id   61650851ffdda93688e05fc5c89658fb
#
_cell.length_a   1.000
_cell.length_b   1.000
_cell.length_c   1.000
_cell.angle_alpha   90.00
_cell.angle_beta   90.00
_cell.angle_gamma   90.00
#
_symmetry.space_group_name_H-M   'P 1'
#
loop_
_entity.id
_entity.type
_entity.pdbx_description
1 polymer ?
#
loop_
_entity_poly.entity_id
_entity_poly.type
_entity_poly.pdbx_seq_one_letter_code
_entity_poly.pdbx_strand_id
1 'polypeptide(L)'
;MMVKEKWPEAVIHLSVQANTTNYATVKFWQKMGVERIILSRELSLDEIEKIRQECPDMELEVFVHGALCIAYSGRCLLSGYFNRRDPNQGTCTNACRWDYKTHDAAVDPNTGEALAQTMEQDFSFEKAREEADSQFTSTCGDGARHPKAEQVYLLEEKGRPGELMPIMEDEHGTYIMNSKDLRAVEHVERLVKIGVDSLKIEGRTKSLYYVARTAQV
;
A
#
# COMPACT_ATOMS: atom_id res chain seq x y z
N MET A 1 23.98 -5.15 2.66
CA MET A 1 25.44 -4.98 2.59
C MET A 1 26.18 -6.29 2.69
N MET A 2 25.74 -7.27 3.49
CA MET A 2 26.35 -8.63 3.56
C MET A 2 26.61 -9.29 2.18
N VAL A 3 25.74 -9.04 1.17
CA VAL A 3 25.93 -9.58 -0.18
C VAL A 3 27.16 -8.96 -0.83
N LYS A 4 27.28 -7.62 -0.80
CA LYS A 4 28.43 -6.92 -1.39
C LYS A 4 29.77 -7.23 -0.69
N GLU A 5 29.73 -7.57 0.61
CA GLU A 5 30.94 -8.00 1.35
C GLU A 5 31.42 -9.36 0.90
N LYS A 6 30.51 -10.29 0.58
CA LYS A 6 30.86 -11.65 0.14
C LYS A 6 30.97 -11.80 -1.37
N TRP A 7 30.26 -10.95 -2.09
CA TRP A 7 30.21 -10.96 -3.55
C TRP A 7 30.16 -9.52 -4.07
N PRO A 8 31.29 -8.83 -4.16
CA PRO A 8 31.36 -7.41 -4.54
C PRO A 8 30.77 -7.08 -5.90
N GLU A 9 30.89 -7.98 -6.88
CA GLU A 9 30.38 -7.82 -8.24
C GLU A 9 28.88 -8.10 -8.39
N ALA A 10 28.18 -8.52 -7.33
CA ALA A 10 26.75 -8.76 -7.41
C ALA A 10 25.98 -7.47 -7.71
N VAL A 11 25.18 -7.48 -8.77
CA VAL A 11 24.26 -6.39 -9.11
C VAL A 11 23.12 -6.39 -8.09
N ILE A 12 22.91 -5.27 -7.39
CA ILE A 12 21.87 -5.14 -6.36
C ILE A 12 20.81 -4.15 -6.80
N HIS A 13 19.55 -4.64 -6.85
CA HIS A 13 18.36 -3.83 -7.02
C HIS A 13 17.65 -3.66 -5.68
N LEU A 14 17.42 -2.41 -5.27
CA LEU A 14 16.75 -2.11 -4.02
C LEU A 14 15.24 -2.20 -4.19
N SER A 15 14.59 -3.02 -3.36
CA SER A 15 13.14 -3.17 -3.37
C SER A 15 12.43 -1.88 -2.96
N VAL A 16 11.21 -1.68 -3.50
CA VAL A 16 10.26 -0.65 -3.06
C VAL A 16 9.97 -0.73 -1.56
N GLN A 17 10.15 -1.90 -0.94
CA GLN A 17 9.97 -2.11 0.50
C GLN A 17 10.97 -1.31 1.36
N ALA A 18 12.06 -0.81 0.78
CA ALA A 18 12.98 0.10 1.44
C ALA A 18 12.44 1.53 1.59
N ASN A 19 11.25 1.80 1.00
CA ASN A 19 10.56 3.09 1.06
C ASN A 19 11.46 4.28 0.69
N THR A 20 12.07 4.21 -0.50
CA THR A 20 12.92 5.28 -1.02
C THR A 20 12.05 6.35 -1.66
N THR A 21 11.96 7.50 -1.00
CA THR A 21 11.03 8.60 -1.33
C THR A 21 11.70 9.91 -1.70
N ASN A 22 13.04 9.99 -1.71
CA ASN A 22 13.74 11.22 -2.05
C ASN A 22 15.17 10.97 -2.55
N TYR A 23 15.74 11.98 -3.21
CA TYR A 23 17.09 11.89 -3.78
C TYR A 23 18.21 11.68 -2.73
N ALA A 24 18.03 12.16 -1.50
CA ALA A 24 19.04 11.97 -0.46
C ALA A 24 19.15 10.49 -0.06
N THR A 25 18.02 9.79 0.04
CA THR A 25 17.99 8.34 0.27
C THR A 25 18.56 7.58 -0.94
N VAL A 26 18.28 8.03 -2.17
CA VAL A 26 18.88 7.45 -3.39
C VAL A 26 20.41 7.58 -3.35
N LYS A 27 20.94 8.76 -3.06
CA LYS A 27 22.40 9.01 -2.92
C LYS A 27 23.01 8.13 -1.81
N PHE A 28 22.30 7.89 -0.72
CA PHE A 28 22.74 6.97 0.32
C PHE A 28 22.92 5.55 -0.22
N TRP A 29 21.91 5.01 -0.88
CA TRP A 29 21.95 3.66 -1.42
C TRP A 29 22.97 3.50 -2.54
N GLN A 30 23.17 4.54 -3.36
CA GLN A 30 24.22 4.58 -4.38
C GLN A 30 25.62 4.42 -3.75
N LYS A 31 25.91 5.15 -2.67
CA LYS A 31 27.15 5.01 -1.90
C LYS A 31 27.33 3.62 -1.31
N MET A 32 26.24 2.92 -1.04
CA MET A 32 26.25 1.54 -0.54
C MET A 32 26.42 0.49 -1.66
N GLY A 33 26.57 0.92 -2.92
CA GLY A 33 26.80 0.03 -4.06
C GLY A 33 25.52 -0.61 -4.63
N VAL A 34 24.36 0.01 -4.39
CA VAL A 34 23.11 -0.36 -5.08
C VAL A 34 23.13 0.25 -6.48
N GLU A 35 22.71 -0.50 -7.48
CA GLU A 35 22.76 -0.11 -8.89
C GLU A 35 21.41 0.34 -9.43
N ARG A 36 20.31 -0.27 -8.96
CA ARG A 36 18.93 0.12 -9.32
C ARG A 36 18.06 0.30 -8.08
N ILE A 37 17.20 1.30 -8.10
CA ILE A 37 16.22 1.55 -7.03
C ILE A 37 14.81 1.49 -7.60
N ILE A 38 13.96 0.64 -7.00
CA ILE A 38 12.53 0.65 -7.23
C ILE A 38 11.92 1.70 -6.33
N LEU A 39 11.50 2.83 -6.91
CA LEU A 39 10.96 3.97 -6.17
C LEU A 39 9.60 3.65 -5.54
N SER A 40 9.32 4.34 -4.44
CA SER A 40 8.02 4.26 -3.76
C SER A 40 6.89 4.76 -4.65
N ARG A 41 5.70 4.12 -4.53
CA ARG A 41 4.51 4.47 -5.33
C ARG A 41 3.87 5.79 -4.90
N GLU A 42 4.24 6.30 -3.75
CA GLU A 42 3.75 7.53 -3.15
C GLU A 42 4.32 8.80 -3.81
N LEU A 43 5.38 8.65 -4.63
CA LEU A 43 6.03 9.76 -5.29
C LEU A 43 5.20 10.32 -6.45
N SER A 44 5.12 11.64 -6.51
CA SER A 44 4.63 12.38 -7.67
C SER A 44 5.65 12.34 -8.82
N LEU A 45 5.19 12.64 -10.03
CA LEU A 45 6.08 12.71 -11.21
C LEU A 45 7.15 13.80 -11.07
N ASP A 46 6.83 14.91 -10.41
CA ASP A 46 7.78 16.00 -10.17
C ASP A 46 8.88 15.60 -9.18
N GLU A 47 8.54 14.81 -8.17
CA GLU A 47 9.53 14.24 -7.23
C GLU A 47 10.43 13.21 -7.92
N ILE A 48 9.88 12.37 -8.80
CA ILE A 48 10.66 11.42 -9.61
C ILE A 48 11.62 12.17 -10.52
N GLU A 49 11.16 13.23 -11.19
CA GLU A 49 12.00 14.08 -12.04
C GLU A 49 13.13 14.72 -11.24
N LYS A 50 12.84 15.25 -10.05
CA LYS A 50 13.86 15.79 -9.15
C LYS A 50 14.88 14.74 -8.72
N ILE A 51 14.44 13.52 -8.42
CA ILE A 51 15.33 12.40 -8.09
C ILE A 51 16.28 12.11 -9.27
N ARG A 52 15.76 12.05 -10.50
CA ARG A 52 16.57 11.83 -11.70
C ARG A 52 17.61 12.93 -11.90
N GLN A 53 17.20 14.20 -11.76
CA GLN A 53 18.11 15.35 -11.89
C GLN A 53 19.25 15.31 -10.87
N GLU A 54 18.95 14.93 -9.63
CA GLU A 54 19.92 14.87 -8.54
C GLU A 54 20.80 13.60 -8.54
N CYS A 55 20.34 12.55 -9.20
CA CYS A 55 20.98 11.23 -9.24
C CYS A 55 20.97 10.68 -10.68
N PRO A 56 21.70 11.32 -11.62
CA PRO A 56 21.64 10.96 -13.04
C PRO A 56 22.18 9.57 -13.35
N ASP A 57 23.11 9.07 -12.55
CA ASP A 57 23.80 7.79 -12.78
C ASP A 57 23.10 6.59 -12.08
N MET A 58 22.02 6.83 -11.33
CA MET A 58 21.28 5.76 -10.65
C MET A 58 20.20 5.20 -11.58
N GLU A 59 20.14 3.88 -11.76
CA GLU A 59 18.99 3.28 -12.44
C GLU A 59 17.73 3.36 -11.59
N LEU A 60 16.68 3.94 -12.17
CA LEU A 60 15.37 4.12 -11.52
C LEU A 60 14.32 3.21 -12.14
N GLU A 61 13.61 2.49 -11.29
CA GLU A 61 12.47 1.67 -11.67
C GLU A 61 11.19 2.19 -10.99
N VAL A 62 10.11 2.34 -11.76
CA VAL A 62 8.84 2.91 -11.28
C VAL A 62 7.68 1.98 -11.60
N PHE A 63 6.78 1.77 -10.65
CA PHE A 63 5.54 1.05 -10.91
C PHE A 63 4.60 1.89 -11.76
N VAL A 64 4.06 1.30 -12.82
CA VAL A 64 3.15 1.97 -13.75
C VAL A 64 1.77 1.31 -13.81
N HIS A 65 1.66 0.05 -13.39
CA HIS A 65 0.38 -0.66 -13.43
C HIS A 65 0.30 -1.80 -12.41
N GLY A 66 -0.93 -2.09 -11.97
CA GLY A 66 -1.24 -3.25 -11.17
C GLY A 66 -1.58 -2.96 -9.72
N ALA A 67 -1.40 -3.95 -8.86
CA ALA A 67 -1.81 -3.87 -7.46
C ALA A 67 -1.10 -2.73 -6.72
N LEU A 68 -1.87 -1.80 -6.16
CA LEU A 68 -1.39 -0.75 -5.28
C LEU A 68 -1.59 -1.16 -3.82
N CYS A 69 -0.60 -0.90 -2.95
CA CYS A 69 -0.74 -1.09 -1.51
C CYS A 69 -1.60 0.01 -0.89
N ILE A 70 -2.38 -0.32 0.14
CA ILE A 70 -3.13 0.66 0.94
C ILE A 70 -2.24 1.38 1.97
N ALA A 71 -1.09 0.81 2.28
CA ALA A 71 -0.11 1.35 3.20
C ALA A 71 1.13 1.84 2.45
N TYR A 72 1.87 2.73 3.07
CA TYR A 72 3.19 3.13 2.58
C TYR A 72 4.07 1.92 2.31
N SER A 73 4.89 2.01 1.26
CA SER A 73 5.82 0.96 0.86
C SER A 73 6.71 0.54 2.05
N GLY A 74 6.75 -0.76 2.35
CA GLY A 74 7.50 -1.30 3.49
C GLY A 74 6.84 -1.13 4.87
N ARG A 75 5.60 -0.65 4.94
CA ARG A 75 4.90 -0.38 6.22
C ARG A 75 3.60 -1.18 6.40
N CYS A 76 3.26 -2.03 5.46
CA CYS A 76 2.03 -2.82 5.55
C CYS A 76 2.17 -3.93 6.60
N LEU A 77 1.20 -4.02 7.50
CA LEU A 77 1.08 -5.08 8.50
C LEU A 77 -0.09 -6.03 8.24
N LEU A 78 -0.97 -5.66 7.30
CA LEU A 78 -2.28 -6.28 7.13
C LEU A 78 -2.20 -7.79 6.81
N SER A 79 -1.36 -8.18 5.84
CA SER A 79 -1.17 -9.59 5.50
C SER A 79 -0.55 -10.40 6.65
N GLY A 80 0.31 -9.76 7.46
CA GLY A 80 0.86 -10.36 8.67
C GLY A 80 -0.24 -10.59 9.73
N TYR A 81 -1.10 -9.61 9.92
CA TYR A 81 -2.20 -9.70 10.87
C TYR A 81 -3.20 -10.81 10.51
N PHE A 82 -3.68 -10.83 9.26
CA PHE A 82 -4.71 -11.78 8.84
C PHE A 82 -4.18 -13.19 8.58
N ASN A 83 -2.95 -13.33 8.07
CA ASN A 83 -2.45 -14.60 7.53
C ASN A 83 -1.08 -15.01 8.06
N ARG A 84 -0.51 -14.25 9.00
CA ARG A 84 0.85 -14.47 9.54
C ARG A 84 1.92 -14.49 8.42
N ARG A 85 1.67 -13.78 7.31
CA ARG A 85 2.60 -13.63 6.18
C ARG A 85 3.03 -12.17 6.07
N ASP A 86 4.30 -11.91 6.35
CA ASP A 86 4.84 -10.54 6.30
C ASP A 86 4.90 -10.03 4.86
N PRO A 87 4.09 -9.00 4.52
CA PRO A 87 4.08 -8.43 3.17
C PRO A 87 5.42 -7.77 2.82
N ASN A 88 6.17 -7.33 3.81
CA ASN A 88 7.45 -6.63 3.64
C ASN A 88 8.59 -7.61 3.30
N GLN A 89 8.37 -8.92 3.51
CA GLN A 89 9.29 -9.99 3.09
C GLN A 89 8.87 -10.68 1.79
N GLY A 90 8.00 -10.04 0.98
CA GLY A 90 7.56 -10.56 -0.31
C GLY A 90 6.48 -11.65 -0.25
N THR A 91 5.90 -11.93 0.92
CA THR A 91 4.88 -12.96 1.11
C THR A 91 3.45 -12.42 1.22
N CYS A 92 3.21 -11.20 0.71
CA CYS A 92 1.90 -10.55 0.73
C CYS A 92 0.81 -11.43 0.12
N THR A 93 -0.32 -11.57 0.83
CA THR A 93 -1.50 -12.31 0.37
C THR A 93 -2.55 -11.42 -0.30
N ASN A 94 -2.29 -10.10 -0.39
CA ASN A 94 -3.25 -9.09 -0.83
C ASN A 94 -4.56 -9.09 -0.01
N ALA A 95 -4.46 -9.33 1.28
CA ALA A 95 -5.61 -9.35 2.20
C ALA A 95 -6.43 -8.04 2.13
N CYS A 96 -5.81 -6.90 1.80
CA CYS A 96 -6.50 -5.63 1.57
C CYS A 96 -7.48 -5.62 0.38
N ARG A 97 -7.57 -6.72 -0.39
CA ARG A 97 -8.42 -6.83 -1.60
C ARG A 97 -9.44 -7.96 -1.49
N TRP A 98 -9.55 -8.60 -0.33
CA TRP A 98 -10.53 -9.63 -0.09
C TRP A 98 -11.89 -9.02 0.26
N ASP A 99 -12.93 -9.81 0.13
CA ASP A 99 -14.28 -9.41 0.52
C ASP A 99 -14.44 -9.59 2.04
N TYR A 100 -14.84 -8.53 2.72
CA TYR A 100 -15.11 -8.51 4.15
C TYR A 100 -16.51 -8.02 4.45
N LYS A 101 -17.09 -8.52 5.53
CA LYS A 101 -18.28 -7.94 6.17
C LYS A 101 -17.84 -7.25 7.46
N THR A 102 -18.46 -6.15 7.75
CA THR A 102 -18.29 -5.45 9.04
C THR A 102 -19.45 -5.77 9.95
N HIS A 103 -19.14 -6.04 11.20
CA HIS A 103 -20.08 -6.23 12.27
C HIS A 103 -19.82 -5.19 13.34
N ASP A 104 -20.89 -4.57 13.86
CA ASP A 104 -20.78 -3.68 14.99
C ASP A 104 -20.28 -4.45 16.20
N ALA A 105 -19.40 -3.84 16.96
CA ALA A 105 -18.80 -4.46 18.13
C ALA A 105 -18.95 -3.58 19.36
N ALA A 106 -19.07 -4.22 20.52
CA ALA A 106 -18.89 -3.57 21.81
C ALA A 106 -17.68 -4.16 22.51
N VAL A 107 -16.96 -3.35 23.25
CA VAL A 107 -15.83 -3.82 24.06
C VAL A 107 -16.39 -4.29 25.41
N ASP A 108 -16.09 -5.53 25.80
CA ASP A 108 -16.40 -6.03 27.14
C ASP A 108 -15.56 -5.25 28.17
N PRO A 109 -16.19 -4.55 29.12
CA PRO A 109 -15.48 -3.71 30.07
C PRO A 109 -14.59 -4.51 31.04
N ASN A 110 -14.79 -5.83 31.17
CA ASN A 110 -14.03 -6.66 32.08
C ASN A 110 -12.81 -7.32 31.41
N THR A 111 -12.95 -7.73 30.12
CA THR A 111 -11.93 -8.47 29.39
C THR A 111 -11.20 -7.61 28.37
N GLY A 112 -11.80 -6.49 27.92
CA GLY A 112 -11.30 -5.67 26.83
C GLY A 112 -11.47 -6.32 25.45
N GLU A 113 -12.18 -7.45 25.38
CA GLU A 113 -12.42 -8.15 24.11
C GLU A 113 -13.55 -7.47 23.31
N ALA A 114 -13.40 -7.41 22.00
CA ALA A 114 -14.44 -6.94 21.09
C ALA A 114 -15.44 -8.07 20.83
N LEU A 115 -16.70 -7.87 21.22
CA LEU A 115 -17.80 -8.82 21.04
C LEU A 115 -18.75 -8.30 19.95
N ALA A 116 -19.14 -9.19 19.03
CA ALA A 116 -20.09 -8.85 17.98
C ALA A 116 -21.46 -8.45 18.56
N GLN A 117 -21.98 -7.30 18.15
CA GLN A 117 -23.38 -6.95 18.36
C GLN A 117 -24.21 -7.53 17.21
N THR A 118 -25.39 -8.05 17.53
CA THR A 118 -26.23 -8.87 16.64
C THR A 118 -26.92 -8.13 15.47
N MET A 119 -26.38 -7.01 15.00
CA MET A 119 -26.90 -6.33 13.81
C MET A 119 -25.89 -6.43 12.67
N GLU A 120 -26.15 -7.31 11.70
CA GLU A 120 -25.45 -7.30 10.41
C GLU A 120 -25.78 -6.00 9.69
N GLN A 121 -24.82 -5.13 9.51
CA GLN A 121 -24.92 -4.03 8.55
C GLN A 121 -24.06 -4.39 7.33
N ASP A 122 -24.69 -4.46 6.16
CA ASP A 122 -23.97 -4.53 4.90
C ASP A 122 -23.19 -3.23 4.73
N PHE A 123 -21.86 -3.31 4.86
CA PHE A 123 -20.98 -2.17 4.65
C PHE A 123 -20.93 -1.82 3.17
N SER A 124 -21.46 -0.66 2.81
CA SER A 124 -21.33 -0.09 1.47
C SER A 124 -20.34 1.07 1.51
N PHE A 125 -19.23 0.93 0.78
CA PHE A 125 -18.22 2.01 0.61
C PHE A 125 -18.85 3.29 0.02
N GLU A 126 -19.83 3.16 -0.85
CA GLU A 126 -20.50 4.31 -1.45
C GLU A 126 -21.28 5.07 -0.39
N LYS A 127 -22.09 4.37 0.43
CA LYS A 127 -22.82 4.99 1.54
C LYS A 127 -21.88 5.57 2.59
N ALA A 128 -20.83 4.88 2.98
CA ALA A 128 -19.85 5.39 3.94
C ALA A 128 -19.13 6.64 3.43
N ARG A 129 -18.85 6.69 2.12
CA ARG A 129 -18.27 7.87 1.48
C ARG A 129 -19.23 9.03 1.39
N GLU A 130 -20.47 8.79 0.99
CA GLU A 130 -21.55 9.80 0.94
C GLU A 130 -21.83 10.37 2.34
N GLU A 131 -21.89 9.51 3.36
CA GLU A 131 -22.05 9.94 4.75
C GLU A 131 -20.82 10.73 5.24
N ALA A 132 -19.61 10.30 4.91
CA ALA A 132 -18.38 11.04 5.25
C ALA A 132 -18.34 12.39 4.54
N ASP A 133 -18.60 12.43 3.23
CA ASP A 133 -18.60 13.67 2.44
C ASP A 133 -19.71 14.63 2.87
N SER A 134 -20.86 14.13 3.39
CA SER A 134 -21.96 14.96 3.88
C SER A 134 -21.72 15.52 5.29
N GLN A 135 -20.94 14.85 6.12
CA GLN A 135 -20.71 15.23 7.52
C GLN A 135 -19.36 15.93 7.75
N PHE A 136 -18.42 15.81 6.80
CA PHE A 136 -17.10 16.37 6.92
C PHE A 136 -16.95 17.60 6.01
N THR A 137 -17.18 18.77 6.59
CA THR A 137 -16.87 20.07 5.96
C THR A 137 -15.45 20.55 6.28
N SER A 138 -14.63 19.67 6.88
CA SER A 138 -13.29 20.02 7.33
C SER A 138 -12.33 20.12 6.16
N THR A 139 -11.77 21.31 6.00
CA THR A 139 -10.54 21.49 5.22
C THR A 139 -9.38 20.80 5.92
N CYS A 140 -8.54 20.11 5.18
CA CYS A 140 -7.32 19.48 5.67
C CYS A 140 -6.62 20.34 6.75
N GLY A 141 -6.63 19.91 8.01
CA GLY A 141 -5.79 20.52 9.03
C GLY A 141 -6.39 20.80 10.40
N ASP A 142 -7.68 20.58 10.66
CA ASP A 142 -8.27 20.82 11.99
C ASP A 142 -8.13 19.63 12.97
N GLY A 143 -7.62 18.49 12.51
CA GLY A 143 -7.39 17.31 13.35
C GLY A 143 -8.63 16.63 13.90
N ALA A 144 -9.84 17.03 13.46
CA ALA A 144 -11.06 16.41 13.93
C ALA A 144 -11.24 15.00 13.31
N ARG A 145 -11.41 13.99 14.16
CA ARG A 145 -11.69 12.61 13.75
C ARG A 145 -13.19 12.43 13.53
N HIS A 146 -13.54 11.60 12.55
CA HIS A 146 -14.93 11.22 12.34
C HIS A 146 -15.47 10.44 13.56
N PRO A 147 -16.69 10.73 14.08
CA PRO A 147 -17.21 10.05 15.28
C PRO A 147 -17.27 8.52 15.17
N LYS A 148 -17.45 7.97 13.96
CA LYS A 148 -17.43 6.52 13.72
C LYS A 148 -16.02 5.92 13.81
N ALA A 149 -14.96 6.73 13.76
CA ALA A 149 -13.59 6.27 13.91
C ALA A 149 -13.23 5.87 15.34
N GLU A 150 -14.02 6.27 16.32
CA GLU A 150 -13.86 5.89 17.73
C GLU A 150 -14.56 4.56 18.07
N GLN A 151 -15.28 3.98 17.10
CA GLN A 151 -16.00 2.71 17.30
C GLN A 151 -15.10 1.53 16.95
N VAL A 152 -15.24 0.45 17.70
CA VAL A 152 -14.63 -0.84 17.37
C VAL A 152 -15.60 -1.61 16.45
N TYR A 153 -15.04 -2.17 15.37
CA TYR A 153 -15.76 -3.03 14.46
C TYR A 153 -15.12 -4.40 14.41
N LEU A 154 -15.88 -5.39 13.96
CA LEU A 154 -15.36 -6.71 13.65
C LEU A 154 -15.46 -6.95 12.14
N LEU A 155 -14.40 -7.47 11.55
CA LEU A 155 -14.36 -7.89 10.15
C LEU A 155 -14.52 -9.39 10.05
N GLU A 156 -15.36 -9.83 9.13
CA GLU A 156 -15.51 -11.21 8.71
C GLU A 156 -15.10 -11.36 7.25
N GLU A 157 -14.13 -12.22 6.97
CA GLU A 157 -13.75 -12.52 5.60
C GLU A 157 -14.69 -13.56 4.99
N LYS A 158 -15.19 -13.31 3.77
CA LYS A 158 -16.16 -14.15 3.07
C LYS A 158 -15.74 -15.62 2.93
N GLY A 159 -14.45 -15.89 2.80
CA GLY A 159 -13.90 -17.26 2.72
C GLY A 159 -13.71 -17.95 4.08
N ARG A 160 -13.91 -17.22 5.20
CA ARG A 160 -13.78 -17.69 6.59
C ARG A 160 -14.95 -17.22 7.46
N PRO A 161 -16.16 -17.65 7.15
CA PRO A 161 -17.35 -17.22 7.90
C PRO A 161 -17.25 -17.67 9.36
N GLY A 162 -17.61 -16.75 10.27
CA GLY A 162 -17.55 -16.96 11.73
C GLY A 162 -16.20 -16.61 12.37
N GLU A 163 -15.14 -16.36 11.59
CA GLU A 163 -13.88 -15.83 12.12
C GLU A 163 -13.92 -14.30 12.14
N LEU A 164 -14.23 -13.74 13.29
CA LEU A 164 -14.35 -12.30 13.49
C LEU A 164 -13.01 -11.72 13.95
N MET A 165 -12.56 -10.64 13.29
CA MET A 165 -11.29 -9.97 13.55
C MET A 165 -11.53 -8.53 13.94
N PRO A 166 -11.07 -8.06 15.11
CA PRO A 166 -11.28 -6.68 15.53
C PRO A 166 -10.54 -5.69 14.62
N ILE A 167 -11.20 -4.58 14.31
CA ILE A 167 -10.63 -3.43 13.62
C ILE A 167 -10.98 -2.18 14.40
N MET A 168 -10.00 -1.32 14.58
CA MET A 168 -10.15 -0.01 15.22
C MET A 168 -9.26 0.99 14.50
N GLU A 169 -9.63 2.27 14.62
CA GLU A 169 -8.82 3.39 14.17
C GLU A 169 -8.21 4.09 15.39
N ASP A 170 -6.97 4.48 15.29
CA ASP A 170 -6.30 5.32 16.28
C ASP A 170 -5.79 6.61 15.65
N GLU A 171 -5.09 7.43 16.44
CA GLU A 171 -4.49 8.69 16.00
C GLU A 171 -3.36 8.51 14.97
N HIS A 172 -2.91 7.28 14.74
CA HIS A 172 -1.78 6.95 13.85
C HIS A 172 -2.21 6.41 12.49
N GLY A 173 -3.46 6.03 12.31
CA GLY A 173 -3.96 5.61 11.00
C GLY A 173 -5.31 4.93 10.95
N THR A 174 -5.87 5.01 9.75
CA THR A 174 -7.08 4.29 9.33
C THR A 174 -6.71 3.18 8.38
N TYR A 175 -7.28 2.01 8.57
CA TYR A 175 -7.11 0.87 7.67
C TYR A 175 -8.30 0.77 6.72
N ILE A 176 -8.15 1.25 5.48
CA ILE A 176 -9.17 1.18 4.43
C ILE A 176 -8.91 -0.04 3.55
N MET A 177 -9.90 -0.93 3.48
CA MET A 177 -9.79 -2.24 2.83
C MET A 177 -10.21 -2.23 1.36
N ASN A 178 -9.81 -1.27 0.54
CA ASN A 178 -10.07 -1.34 -0.91
C ASN A 178 -9.18 -0.41 -1.72
N SER A 179 -7.93 -0.78 -1.95
CA SER A 179 -7.10 -0.02 -2.87
C SER A 179 -7.39 -0.37 -4.33
N LYS A 180 -7.65 0.65 -5.17
CA LYS A 180 -7.74 0.50 -6.61
C LYS A 180 -6.39 0.10 -7.21
N ASP A 181 -6.39 -0.49 -8.40
CA ASP A 181 -5.16 -0.72 -9.14
C ASP A 181 -4.52 0.61 -9.58
N LEU A 182 -3.19 0.65 -9.53
CA LEU A 182 -2.43 1.71 -10.17
C LEU A 182 -2.65 1.61 -11.69
N ARG A 183 -2.95 2.73 -12.31
CA ARG A 183 -3.04 2.87 -13.75
C ARG A 183 -2.35 4.17 -14.15
N ALA A 184 -1.12 4.07 -14.60
CA ALA A 184 -0.29 5.22 -14.99
C ALA A 184 0.09 5.22 -16.47
N VAL A 185 -0.72 4.56 -17.32
CA VAL A 185 -0.46 4.46 -18.76
C VAL A 185 -0.36 5.84 -19.43
N GLU A 186 -1.19 6.79 -19.03
CA GLU A 186 -1.17 8.17 -19.52
C GLU A 186 0.09 8.97 -19.12
N HIS A 187 0.88 8.45 -18.17
CA HIS A 187 2.08 9.09 -17.67
C HIS A 187 3.38 8.45 -18.18
N VAL A 188 3.29 7.35 -18.92
CA VAL A 188 4.45 6.60 -19.44
C VAL A 188 5.35 7.49 -20.29
N GLU A 189 4.78 8.31 -21.18
CA GLU A 189 5.56 9.22 -22.02
C GLU A 189 6.38 10.20 -21.17
N ARG A 190 5.79 10.75 -20.10
CA ARG A 190 6.50 11.65 -19.19
C ARG A 190 7.60 10.91 -18.42
N LEU A 191 7.35 9.70 -17.95
CA LEU A 191 8.36 8.88 -17.26
C LEU A 191 9.56 8.57 -18.15
N VAL A 192 9.32 8.27 -19.42
CA VAL A 192 10.39 8.08 -20.42
C VAL A 192 11.18 9.37 -20.64
N LYS A 193 10.50 10.53 -20.76
CA LYS A 193 11.17 11.85 -20.90
C LYS A 193 12.00 12.22 -19.66
N ILE A 194 11.55 11.87 -18.47
CA ILE A 194 12.31 12.02 -17.23
C ILE A 194 13.59 11.16 -17.24
N GLY A 195 13.59 10.07 -18.00
CA GLY A 195 14.72 9.14 -18.10
C GLY A 195 14.63 8.01 -17.06
N VAL A 196 13.43 7.52 -16.75
CA VAL A 196 13.23 6.32 -15.96
C VAL A 196 13.69 5.11 -16.75
N ASP A 197 14.54 4.25 -16.15
CA ASP A 197 15.19 3.14 -16.84
C ASP A 197 14.29 1.89 -16.95
N SER A 198 13.35 1.71 -16.02
CA SER A 198 12.48 0.53 -15.99
C SER A 198 11.07 0.87 -15.53
N LEU A 199 10.09 0.36 -16.26
CA LEU A 199 8.66 0.47 -15.96
C LEU A 199 8.16 -0.88 -15.45
N LYS A 200 7.60 -0.90 -14.23
CA LYS A 200 7.22 -2.13 -13.54
C LYS A 200 5.71 -2.33 -13.50
N ILE A 201 5.28 -3.54 -13.85
CA ILE A 201 3.89 -3.99 -13.75
C ILE A 201 3.77 -4.99 -12.60
N GLU A 202 2.87 -4.72 -11.63
CA GLU A 202 2.57 -5.64 -10.54
C GLU A 202 1.45 -6.61 -10.95
N GLY A 203 1.85 -7.77 -11.45
CA GLY A 203 0.93 -8.79 -11.96
C GLY A 203 0.64 -9.96 -11.02
N ARG A 204 1.24 -9.99 -9.82
CA ARG A 204 1.07 -11.05 -8.85
C ARG A 204 -0.39 -11.18 -8.43
N THR A 205 -1.10 -12.13 -8.38
CA THR A 205 -2.54 -12.28 -8.11
C THR A 205 -3.47 -11.81 -9.22
N LYS A 206 -2.93 -11.46 -10.38
CA LYS A 206 -3.72 -11.11 -11.56
C LYS A 206 -3.80 -12.30 -12.53
N SER A 207 -4.82 -12.32 -13.39
CA SER A 207 -4.95 -13.34 -14.44
C SER A 207 -3.84 -13.20 -15.49
N LEU A 208 -3.53 -14.29 -16.17
CA LEU A 208 -2.58 -14.28 -17.30
C LEU A 208 -3.01 -13.28 -18.37
N TYR A 209 -4.32 -13.18 -18.63
CA TYR A 209 -4.88 -12.23 -19.59
C TYR A 209 -4.61 -10.78 -19.18
N TYR A 210 -4.80 -10.44 -17.89
CA TYR A 210 -4.51 -9.10 -17.36
C TYR A 210 -3.04 -8.73 -17.61
N VAL A 211 -2.11 -9.62 -17.22
CA VAL A 211 -0.67 -9.37 -17.38
C VAL A 211 -0.30 -9.20 -18.86
N ALA A 212 -0.77 -10.08 -19.71
CA ALA A 212 -0.49 -10.03 -21.16
C ALA A 212 -1.01 -8.74 -21.79
N ARG A 213 -2.26 -8.35 -21.51
CA ARG A 213 -2.85 -7.12 -22.05
C ARG A 213 -2.16 -5.86 -21.55
N THR A 214 -1.80 -5.82 -20.26
CA THR A 214 -1.10 -4.67 -19.70
C THR A 214 0.29 -4.51 -20.31
N ALA A 215 0.98 -5.61 -20.61
CA ALA A 215 2.31 -5.57 -21.22
C ALA A 215 2.29 -5.20 -22.72
N GLN A 216 1.12 -5.24 -23.39
CA GLN A 216 0.95 -4.88 -24.79
C GLN A 216 0.73 -3.38 -25.02
N VAL A 217 0.32 -2.64 -24.00
CA VAL A 217 0.05 -1.19 -24.06
C VAL A 217 1.31 -0.40 -23.81
#